data_ff13ab46c0aae74a98f0f642ad239daf
#
_entry.id   ff13ab46c0aae74a98f0f642ad239daf
#
_cell.length_a   1.000
_cell.length_b   1.000
_cell.length_c   1.000
_cell.angle_alpha   90.00
_cell.angle_beta   90.00
_cell.angle_gamma   90.00
#
_symmetry.space_group_name_H-M   'P 1'
#
loop_
_entity.id
_entity.type
_entity.pdbx_description
1 polymer ?
#
loop_
_entity_poly.entity_id
_entity_poly.type
_entity_poly.pdbx_seq_one_letter_code
_entity_poly.pdbx_strand_id
1 'polypeptide(L)'
;MVGNAIVKTIFVYYLVAVATLLSGYLFPTGTQLVNTVPIAFSLFMLIPLYMWERSYQKKKPLSQETTKKDMGMTLFWIFSLFTLALSIRIPSILLFNQPYEKTALIYLLVLTVLLVEKTSPSTIGFRTQNLGKSLLYGVAFFAILAGVTLALTYTLIFAFTGQMSIQSFDYSSALMALPFMTLCVGISEEGFFRGYVQTHLGKFFTPAQANLTQAILFGGWHFVWYLWPFNLSGMSYHVITTFFIGFMFGYFYSKTRNLVPLILAHGLWDSVPPSIIENQATIQYFATFPVANQVLVLILPFALAALTTAIFTKYGTRRI
;
A
#
# COMPACT_ATOMS: atom_id res chain seq x y z
N MET A 1 -16.31 -15.41 -24.01
CA MET A 1 -14.96 -15.72 -23.44
C MET A 1 -14.56 -14.78 -22.30
N VAL A 2 -14.78 -13.46 -22.37
CA VAL A 2 -14.43 -12.50 -21.30
C VAL A 2 -15.19 -12.75 -20.00
N GLY A 3 -16.51 -13.02 -20.08
CA GLY A 3 -17.34 -13.32 -18.91
C GLY A 3 -16.83 -14.49 -18.07
N ASN A 4 -16.34 -15.55 -18.71
CA ASN A 4 -15.75 -16.70 -18.00
C ASN A 4 -14.43 -16.34 -17.28
N ALA A 5 -13.63 -15.43 -17.84
CA ALA A 5 -12.39 -14.94 -17.20
C ALA A 5 -12.71 -14.11 -15.96
N ILE A 6 -13.73 -13.24 -16.04
CA ILE A 6 -14.21 -12.43 -14.91
C ILE A 6 -14.70 -13.34 -13.78
N VAL A 7 -15.59 -14.31 -14.09
CA VAL A 7 -16.13 -15.26 -13.10
C VAL A 7 -15.00 -16.03 -12.42
N LYS A 8 -14.02 -16.53 -13.17
CA LYS A 8 -12.85 -17.23 -12.62
C LYS A 8 -12.04 -16.33 -11.69
N THR A 9 -11.79 -15.10 -12.10
CA THR A 9 -11.04 -14.13 -11.29
C THR A 9 -11.75 -13.85 -9.97
N ILE A 10 -13.05 -13.56 -10.01
CA ILE A 10 -13.86 -13.30 -8.82
C ILE A 10 -13.94 -14.54 -7.92
N PHE A 11 -14.15 -15.72 -8.50
CA PHE A 11 -14.22 -16.98 -7.74
C PHE A 11 -12.90 -17.25 -6.99
N VAL A 12 -11.76 -17.15 -7.67
CA VAL A 12 -10.46 -17.37 -7.03
C VAL A 12 -10.17 -16.30 -5.99
N TYR A 13 -10.53 -15.04 -6.26
CA TYR A 13 -10.42 -13.95 -5.29
C TYR A 13 -11.14 -14.28 -3.98
N TYR A 14 -12.41 -14.65 -4.04
CA TYR A 14 -13.17 -15.00 -2.84
C TYR A 14 -12.68 -16.29 -2.18
N LEU A 15 -12.25 -17.29 -2.96
CA LEU A 15 -11.68 -18.51 -2.42
C LEU A 15 -10.43 -18.21 -1.56
N VAL A 16 -9.52 -17.40 -2.09
CA VAL A 16 -8.30 -16.99 -1.36
C VAL A 16 -8.67 -16.11 -0.16
N ALA A 17 -9.62 -15.19 -0.32
CA ALA A 17 -10.09 -14.32 0.75
C ALA A 17 -10.65 -15.15 1.91
N VAL A 18 -11.55 -16.09 1.62
CA VAL A 18 -12.14 -16.99 2.64
C VAL A 18 -11.05 -17.83 3.31
N ALA A 19 -10.10 -18.39 2.54
CA ALA A 19 -9.02 -19.19 3.10
C ALA A 19 -8.13 -18.38 4.06
N THR A 20 -7.76 -17.15 3.68
CA THR A 20 -6.93 -16.28 4.53
C THR A 20 -7.68 -15.76 5.76
N LEU A 21 -8.96 -15.41 5.63
CA LEU A 21 -9.79 -15.02 6.77
C LEU A 21 -10.08 -16.18 7.71
N LEU A 22 -10.34 -17.38 7.20
CA LEU A 22 -10.48 -18.58 8.03
C LEU A 22 -9.21 -18.91 8.79
N SER A 23 -8.03 -18.73 8.21
CA SER A 23 -6.77 -18.91 8.93
C SER A 23 -6.65 -17.93 10.11
N GLY A 24 -7.07 -16.69 9.94
CA GLY A 24 -7.14 -15.70 11.02
C GLY A 24 -8.16 -16.05 12.10
N TYR A 25 -9.30 -16.62 11.71
CA TYR A 25 -10.34 -17.05 12.64
C TYR A 25 -9.95 -18.29 13.45
N LEU A 26 -9.34 -19.28 12.81
CA LEU A 26 -8.88 -20.52 13.46
C LEU A 26 -7.71 -20.30 14.43
N PHE A 27 -6.95 -19.22 14.21
CA PHE A 27 -5.83 -18.82 15.05
C PHE A 27 -6.06 -17.40 15.59
N PRO A 28 -7.03 -17.18 16.48
CA PRO A 28 -7.38 -15.87 16.99
C PRO A 28 -6.24 -15.24 17.79
N THR A 29 -6.17 -13.92 17.71
CA THR A 29 -5.12 -13.10 18.30
C THR A 29 -5.11 -13.22 19.84
N GLY A 30 -4.00 -13.63 20.43
CA GLY A 30 -3.83 -13.74 21.88
C GLY A 30 -2.39 -14.03 22.30
N THR A 31 -1.62 -14.65 21.41
CA THR A 31 -0.18 -14.90 21.61
C THR A 31 0.60 -14.54 20.37
N GLN A 32 1.86 -14.13 20.50
CA GLN A 32 2.70 -13.77 19.34
C GLN A 32 2.81 -14.89 18.32
N LEU A 33 2.79 -16.15 18.76
CA LEU A 33 2.85 -17.33 17.88
C LEU A 33 1.60 -17.46 17.01
N VAL A 34 0.44 -17.09 17.54
CA VAL A 34 -0.86 -17.22 16.87
C VAL A 34 -1.02 -16.21 15.75
N ASN A 35 -0.46 -14.99 15.90
CA ASN A 35 -0.45 -13.98 14.84
C ASN A 35 0.47 -14.34 13.68
N THR A 36 1.51 -15.13 13.91
CA THR A 36 2.47 -15.54 12.88
C THR A 36 1.88 -16.56 11.90
N VAL A 37 0.94 -17.40 12.32
CA VAL A 37 0.38 -18.45 11.46
C VAL A 37 -0.45 -17.90 10.30
N PRO A 38 -1.43 -16.98 10.49
CA PRO A 38 -2.17 -16.37 9.38
C PRO A 38 -1.25 -15.57 8.45
N ILE A 39 -0.24 -14.89 8.99
CA ILE A 39 0.74 -14.14 8.20
C ILE A 39 1.58 -15.10 7.34
N ALA A 40 2.12 -16.17 7.93
CA ALA A 40 2.88 -17.20 7.21
C ALA A 40 2.01 -17.89 6.16
N PHE A 41 0.74 -18.18 6.47
CA PHE A 41 -0.22 -18.74 5.52
C PHE A 41 -0.46 -17.81 4.33
N SER A 42 -0.66 -16.51 4.58
CA SER A 42 -0.79 -15.50 3.52
C SER A 42 0.44 -15.46 2.60
N LEU A 43 1.64 -15.49 3.17
CA LEU A 43 2.90 -15.53 2.40
C LEU A 43 3.01 -16.83 1.57
N PHE A 44 2.65 -17.96 2.16
CA PHE A 44 2.64 -19.26 1.46
C PHE A 44 1.67 -19.26 0.28
N MET A 45 0.51 -18.64 0.41
CA MET A 45 -0.49 -18.53 -0.65
C MET A 45 -0.03 -17.68 -1.86
N LEU A 46 1.06 -16.94 -1.78
CA LEU A 46 1.66 -16.27 -2.95
C LEU A 46 2.37 -17.24 -3.90
N ILE A 47 2.85 -18.38 -3.41
CA ILE A 47 3.60 -19.38 -4.22
C ILE A 47 2.74 -19.94 -5.36
N PRO A 48 1.50 -20.46 -5.12
CA PRO A 48 0.63 -20.92 -6.21
C PRO A 48 0.33 -19.86 -7.25
N LEU A 49 0.13 -18.60 -6.83
CA LEU A 49 -0.12 -17.49 -7.75
C LEU A 49 1.10 -17.24 -8.65
N TYR A 50 2.29 -17.20 -8.08
CA TYR A 50 3.53 -17.01 -8.83
C TYR A 50 3.76 -18.16 -9.85
N MET A 51 3.53 -19.42 -9.42
CA MET A 51 3.64 -20.58 -10.31
C MET A 51 2.63 -20.54 -11.44
N TRP A 52 1.39 -20.12 -11.15
CA TRP A 52 0.34 -19.96 -12.15
C TRP A 52 0.69 -18.86 -13.14
N GLU A 53 1.06 -17.68 -12.67
CA GLU A 53 1.45 -16.55 -13.51
C GLU A 53 2.57 -16.96 -14.46
N ARG A 54 3.65 -17.55 -13.95
CA ARG A 54 4.78 -18.02 -14.76
C ARG A 54 4.39 -19.10 -15.78
N SER A 55 3.55 -20.05 -15.37
CA SER A 55 3.04 -21.10 -16.27
C SER A 55 2.14 -20.53 -17.37
N TYR A 56 1.31 -19.56 -17.02
CA TYR A 56 0.40 -18.88 -17.95
C TYR A 56 1.16 -18.09 -19.01
N GLN A 57 2.17 -17.33 -18.62
CA GLN A 57 3.02 -16.55 -19.54
C GLN A 57 3.80 -17.45 -20.53
N LYS A 58 4.25 -18.63 -20.06
CA LYS A 58 4.93 -19.61 -20.95
C LYS A 58 3.99 -20.19 -22.03
N LYS A 59 2.71 -20.40 -21.69
CA LYS A 59 1.73 -21.02 -22.61
C LYS A 59 1.11 -20.01 -23.57
N LYS A 60 1.01 -18.75 -23.15
CA LYS A 60 0.38 -17.67 -23.93
C LYS A 60 1.26 -16.43 -23.84
N PRO A 61 2.02 -16.11 -24.88
CA PRO A 61 2.73 -14.84 -24.94
C PRO A 61 1.75 -13.69 -24.75
N LEU A 62 2.01 -12.85 -23.75
CA LEU A 62 1.13 -11.75 -23.39
C LEU A 62 1.58 -10.45 -24.06
N SER A 63 0.60 -9.64 -24.45
CA SER A 63 0.87 -8.31 -24.97
C SER A 63 1.50 -7.45 -23.89
N GLN A 64 2.45 -6.61 -24.29
CA GLN A 64 2.97 -5.53 -23.45
C GLN A 64 2.07 -4.28 -23.52
N GLU A 65 1.17 -4.24 -24.49
CA GLU A 65 0.23 -3.13 -24.65
C GLU A 65 -1.05 -3.41 -23.87
N THR A 66 -1.51 -2.40 -23.17
CA THR A 66 -2.83 -2.43 -22.55
C THR A 66 -3.90 -2.23 -23.60
N THR A 67 -4.92 -3.08 -23.60
CA THR A 67 -6.09 -2.91 -24.48
C THR A 67 -6.67 -1.50 -24.35
N LYS A 68 -6.95 -0.85 -25.48
CA LYS A 68 -7.66 0.44 -25.50
C LYS A 68 -9.07 0.20 -24.95
N LYS A 69 -9.36 0.75 -23.79
CA LYS A 69 -10.72 0.85 -23.22
C LYS A 69 -11.16 2.30 -23.33
N ASP A 70 -12.46 2.55 -23.44
CA ASP A 70 -12.96 3.91 -23.24
C ASP A 70 -12.88 4.33 -21.76
N MET A 71 -13.00 5.62 -21.51
CA MET A 71 -12.88 6.20 -20.18
C MET A 71 -13.96 5.66 -19.23
N GLY A 72 -15.21 5.58 -19.70
CA GLY A 72 -16.33 5.09 -18.88
C GLY A 72 -16.13 3.66 -18.43
N MET A 73 -15.72 2.77 -19.35
CA MET A 73 -15.42 1.37 -19.04
C MET A 73 -14.21 1.26 -18.09
N THR A 74 -13.19 2.10 -18.25
CA THR A 74 -12.02 2.11 -17.36
C THR A 74 -12.40 2.51 -15.94
N LEU A 75 -13.18 3.57 -15.78
CA LEU A 75 -13.68 4.00 -14.46
C LEU A 75 -14.58 2.94 -13.84
N PHE A 76 -15.51 2.36 -14.63
CA PHE A 76 -16.36 1.25 -14.15
C PHE A 76 -15.52 0.10 -13.57
N TRP A 77 -14.46 -0.33 -14.27
CA TRP A 77 -13.59 -1.40 -13.80
C TRP A 77 -12.81 -1.01 -12.55
N ILE A 78 -12.26 0.20 -12.48
CA ILE A 78 -11.54 0.70 -11.30
C ILE A 78 -12.45 0.67 -10.08
N PHE A 79 -13.66 1.25 -10.18
CA PHE A 79 -14.61 1.28 -9.07
C PHE A 79 -15.15 -0.11 -8.71
N SER A 80 -15.39 -0.99 -9.68
CA SER A 80 -15.81 -2.37 -9.43
C SER A 80 -14.73 -3.15 -8.66
N LEU A 81 -13.47 -3.06 -9.05
CA LEU A 81 -12.36 -3.71 -8.35
C LEU A 81 -12.14 -3.12 -6.96
N PHE A 82 -12.26 -1.81 -6.81
CA PHE A 82 -12.17 -1.12 -5.52
C PHE A 82 -13.29 -1.57 -4.57
N THR A 83 -14.53 -1.65 -5.04
CA THR A 83 -15.67 -2.12 -4.24
C THR A 83 -15.52 -3.59 -3.87
N LEU A 84 -15.10 -4.45 -4.81
CA LEU A 84 -14.79 -5.85 -4.53
C LEU A 84 -13.70 -5.99 -3.46
N ALA A 85 -12.65 -5.20 -3.55
CA ALA A 85 -11.57 -5.22 -2.56
C ALA A 85 -12.08 -4.78 -1.17
N LEU A 86 -12.90 -3.72 -1.09
CA LEU A 86 -13.51 -3.27 0.16
C LEU A 86 -14.43 -4.30 0.78
N SER A 87 -15.13 -5.12 -0.02
CA SER A 87 -16.05 -6.16 0.49
C SER A 87 -15.37 -7.20 1.39
N ILE A 88 -14.07 -7.41 1.21
CA ILE A 88 -13.25 -8.31 2.05
C ILE A 88 -12.41 -7.51 3.07
N ARG A 89 -11.94 -6.32 2.71
CA ARG A 89 -11.14 -5.48 3.61
C ARG A 89 -11.92 -5.09 4.87
N ILE A 90 -13.17 -4.66 4.70
CA ILE A 90 -14.00 -4.24 5.85
C ILE A 90 -14.12 -5.37 6.88
N PRO A 91 -14.59 -6.59 6.55
CA PRO A 91 -14.64 -7.67 7.52
C PRO A 91 -13.26 -8.10 8.04
N SER A 92 -12.19 -8.05 7.23
CA SER A 92 -10.84 -8.36 7.67
C SER A 92 -10.40 -7.45 8.83
N ILE A 93 -10.59 -6.15 8.67
CA ILE A 93 -10.21 -5.17 9.71
C ILE A 93 -11.16 -5.24 10.91
N LEU A 94 -12.48 -5.31 10.68
CA LEU A 94 -13.46 -5.32 11.78
C LEU A 94 -13.38 -6.59 12.65
N LEU A 95 -13.09 -7.75 12.05
CA LEU A 95 -13.05 -9.02 12.78
C LEU A 95 -11.68 -9.32 13.38
N PHE A 96 -10.59 -8.92 12.74
CA PHE A 96 -9.25 -9.34 13.12
C PHE A 96 -8.31 -8.18 13.45
N ASN A 97 -8.68 -6.94 13.15
CA ASN A 97 -7.80 -5.76 13.22
C ASN A 97 -6.46 -6.00 12.47
N GLN A 98 -6.52 -6.78 11.37
CA GLN A 98 -5.36 -7.18 10.59
C GLN A 98 -5.71 -7.19 9.09
N PRO A 99 -4.77 -6.81 8.21
CA PRO A 99 -5.02 -6.72 6.77
C PRO A 99 -4.84 -8.08 6.06
N TYR A 100 -5.50 -9.13 6.50
CA TYR A 100 -5.38 -10.48 5.91
C TYR A 100 -5.94 -10.59 4.47
N GLU A 101 -6.73 -9.61 4.03
CA GLU A 101 -7.27 -9.53 2.68
C GLU A 101 -6.21 -9.26 1.60
N LYS A 102 -4.98 -8.87 1.98
CA LYS A 102 -3.95 -8.42 1.02
C LYS A 102 -3.58 -9.47 -0.01
N THR A 103 -3.41 -10.72 0.41
CA THR A 103 -3.12 -11.82 -0.51
C THR A 103 -4.24 -12.00 -1.54
N ALA A 104 -5.49 -11.96 -1.10
CA ALA A 104 -6.64 -12.02 -2.02
C ALA A 104 -6.64 -10.87 -3.03
N LEU A 105 -6.30 -9.65 -2.59
CA LEU A 105 -6.21 -8.49 -3.46
C LEU A 105 -5.10 -8.65 -4.53
N ILE A 106 -3.98 -9.30 -4.20
CA ILE A 106 -2.95 -9.64 -5.20
C ILE A 106 -3.53 -10.59 -6.25
N TYR A 107 -4.26 -11.63 -5.83
CA TYR A 107 -4.93 -12.54 -6.77
C TYR A 107 -5.92 -11.80 -7.67
N LEU A 108 -6.78 -10.95 -7.10
CA LEU A 108 -7.72 -10.14 -7.87
C LEU A 108 -7.02 -9.32 -8.95
N LEU A 109 -5.94 -8.64 -8.57
CA LEU A 109 -5.16 -7.78 -9.46
C LEU A 109 -4.47 -8.58 -10.57
N VAL A 110 -3.69 -9.59 -10.20
CA VAL A 110 -2.88 -10.36 -11.14
C VAL A 110 -3.78 -11.12 -12.13
N LEU A 111 -4.85 -11.73 -11.64
CA LEU A 111 -5.79 -12.46 -12.52
C LEU A 111 -6.60 -11.52 -13.42
N THR A 112 -6.94 -10.32 -12.95
CA THR A 112 -7.56 -9.30 -13.82
C THR A 112 -6.63 -8.97 -14.99
N VAL A 113 -5.36 -8.70 -14.71
CA VAL A 113 -4.36 -8.39 -15.76
C VAL A 113 -4.16 -9.58 -16.72
N LEU A 114 -3.96 -10.80 -16.17
CA LEU A 114 -3.64 -11.98 -16.98
C LEU A 114 -4.86 -12.52 -17.75
N LEU A 115 -6.02 -12.67 -17.10
CA LEU A 115 -7.16 -13.40 -17.67
C LEU A 115 -8.15 -12.48 -18.37
N VAL A 116 -8.41 -11.29 -17.80
CA VAL A 116 -9.41 -10.36 -18.32
C VAL A 116 -8.77 -9.44 -19.36
N GLU A 117 -7.64 -8.80 -19.01
CA GLU A 117 -6.97 -7.86 -19.91
C GLU A 117 -6.01 -8.57 -20.88
N LYS A 118 -5.56 -9.77 -20.57
CA LYS A 118 -4.60 -10.58 -21.35
C LYS A 118 -3.28 -9.85 -21.59
N THR A 119 -2.83 -9.11 -20.58
CA THR A 119 -1.56 -8.37 -20.60
C THR A 119 -0.60 -8.89 -19.54
N SER A 120 0.66 -8.50 -19.65
CA SER A 120 1.69 -8.87 -18.66
C SER A 120 1.59 -7.96 -17.42
N PRO A 121 1.83 -8.47 -16.21
CA PRO A 121 1.96 -7.65 -15.00
C PRO A 121 3.02 -6.54 -15.12
N SER A 122 3.99 -6.66 -16.04
CA SER A 122 4.95 -5.60 -16.33
C SER A 122 4.32 -4.33 -16.91
N THR A 123 3.13 -4.42 -17.53
CA THR A 123 2.38 -3.27 -18.04
C THR A 123 1.87 -2.34 -16.94
N ILE A 124 1.67 -2.88 -15.75
CA ILE A 124 1.29 -2.14 -14.55
C ILE A 124 2.46 -1.96 -13.57
N GLY A 125 3.71 -2.12 -14.04
CA GLY A 125 4.90 -1.75 -13.30
C GLY A 125 5.60 -2.85 -12.50
N PHE A 126 5.13 -4.10 -12.53
CA PHE A 126 5.87 -5.22 -11.96
C PHE A 126 7.08 -5.57 -12.83
N ARG A 127 8.20 -4.89 -12.60
CA ARG A 127 9.43 -5.00 -13.39
C ARG A 127 10.58 -5.45 -12.49
N THR A 128 11.21 -6.57 -12.84
CA THR A 128 12.34 -7.14 -12.08
C THR A 128 13.70 -6.81 -12.70
N GLN A 129 13.72 -6.05 -13.80
CA GLN A 129 14.96 -5.58 -14.40
C GLN A 129 15.71 -4.66 -13.43
N ASN A 130 17.03 -4.89 -13.29
CA ASN A 130 17.86 -4.15 -12.33
C ASN A 130 17.34 -4.19 -10.89
N LEU A 131 16.93 -5.37 -10.41
CA LEU A 131 16.30 -5.56 -9.10
C LEU A 131 17.11 -4.92 -7.95
N GLY A 132 18.41 -5.17 -7.89
CA GLY A 132 19.27 -4.61 -6.82
C GLY A 132 19.24 -3.09 -6.79
N LYS A 133 19.27 -2.44 -7.95
CA LYS A 133 19.17 -0.99 -8.07
C LYS A 133 17.77 -0.50 -7.65
N SER A 134 16.72 -1.21 -8.06
CA SER A 134 15.35 -0.88 -7.67
C SER A 134 15.17 -0.95 -6.15
N LEU A 135 15.71 -1.98 -5.50
CA LEU A 135 15.69 -2.12 -4.04
C LEU A 135 16.45 -0.98 -3.35
N LEU A 136 17.63 -0.60 -3.87
CA LEU A 136 18.40 0.53 -3.33
C LEU A 136 17.59 1.84 -3.39
N TYR A 137 16.89 2.09 -4.51
CA TYR A 137 16.01 3.26 -4.63
C TYR A 137 14.81 3.20 -3.66
N GLY A 138 14.29 2.01 -3.40
CA GLY A 138 13.24 1.81 -2.40
C GLY A 138 13.70 2.18 -0.99
N VAL A 139 14.88 1.70 -0.60
CA VAL A 139 15.51 2.05 0.69
C VAL A 139 15.79 3.56 0.78
N ALA A 140 16.36 4.15 -0.28
CA ALA A 140 16.66 5.58 -0.30
C ALA A 140 15.38 6.44 -0.22
N PHE A 141 14.34 6.08 -0.97
CA PHE A 141 13.05 6.77 -0.92
C PHE A 141 12.43 6.69 0.49
N PHE A 142 12.41 5.50 1.09
CA PHE A 142 11.95 5.30 2.46
C PHE A 142 12.77 6.13 3.46
N ALA A 143 14.10 6.11 3.37
CA ALA A 143 14.96 6.83 4.29
C ALA A 143 14.72 8.36 4.24
N ILE A 144 14.47 8.92 3.05
CA ILE A 144 14.12 10.33 2.88
C ILE A 144 12.73 10.60 3.47
N LEU A 145 11.73 9.78 3.11
CA LEU A 145 10.36 9.93 3.59
C LEU A 145 10.29 9.83 5.12
N ALA A 146 10.77 8.74 5.68
CA ALA A 146 10.75 8.50 7.12
C ALA A 146 11.65 9.46 7.89
N GLY A 147 12.87 9.70 7.40
CA GLY A 147 13.81 10.60 8.04
C GLY A 147 13.28 12.02 8.16
N VAL A 148 12.72 12.58 7.08
CA VAL A 148 12.17 13.95 7.10
C VAL A 148 10.89 14.01 7.95
N THR A 149 9.97 13.07 7.77
CA THR A 149 8.72 13.06 8.55
C THR A 149 8.98 12.91 10.04
N LEU A 150 9.77 11.93 10.44
CA LEU A 150 10.05 11.67 11.85
C LEU A 150 10.84 12.81 12.48
N ALA A 151 11.96 13.24 11.87
CA ALA A 151 12.78 14.31 12.40
C ALA A 151 11.97 15.58 12.65
N LEU A 152 11.14 15.98 11.67
CA LEU A 152 10.36 17.20 11.81
C LEU A 152 9.19 17.04 12.79
N THR A 153 8.50 15.89 12.80
CA THR A 153 7.45 15.60 13.76
C THR A 153 7.97 15.67 15.19
N TYR A 154 9.09 15.00 15.49
CA TYR A 154 9.71 15.05 16.82
C TYR A 154 10.19 16.45 17.19
N THR A 155 10.81 17.18 16.25
CA THR A 155 11.26 18.57 16.48
C THR A 155 10.08 19.47 16.85
N LEU A 156 8.98 19.38 16.13
CA LEU A 156 7.79 20.18 16.42
C LEU A 156 7.11 19.80 17.74
N ILE A 157 6.97 18.48 18.01
CA ILE A 157 6.42 18.03 19.30
C ILE A 157 7.30 18.54 20.45
N PHE A 158 8.63 18.43 20.33
CA PHE A 158 9.56 18.97 21.33
C PHE A 158 9.42 20.49 21.49
N ALA A 159 9.34 21.22 20.39
CA ALA A 159 9.18 22.68 20.42
C ALA A 159 7.88 23.12 21.13
N PHE A 160 6.80 22.35 21.00
CA PHE A 160 5.53 22.66 21.65
C PHE A 160 5.45 22.15 23.09
N THR A 161 6.04 21.01 23.40
CA THR A 161 5.84 20.33 24.68
C THR A 161 7.03 20.44 25.65
N GLY A 162 8.23 20.78 25.15
CA GLY A 162 9.47 20.68 25.88
C GLY A 162 9.91 19.25 26.20
N GLN A 163 9.19 18.24 25.69
CA GLN A 163 9.43 16.83 25.97
C GLN A 163 9.89 16.11 24.69
N MET A 164 10.97 15.35 24.80
CA MET A 164 11.42 14.45 23.74
C MET A 164 11.31 13.03 24.28
N SER A 165 10.40 12.26 23.72
CA SER A 165 10.20 10.87 24.10
C SER A 165 10.35 9.99 22.87
N ILE A 166 11.56 9.47 22.68
CA ILE A 166 11.84 8.42 21.68
C ILE A 166 11.72 7.10 22.43
N GLN A 167 10.76 6.24 22.02
CA GLN A 167 10.70 4.88 22.53
C GLN A 167 11.86 4.04 22.01
N SER A 168 12.24 3.01 22.75
CA SER A 168 13.13 1.98 22.26
C SER A 168 12.52 1.30 21.03
N PHE A 169 13.25 1.29 19.91
CA PHE A 169 12.81 0.64 18.68
C PHE A 169 12.76 -0.88 18.86
N ASP A 170 11.61 -1.48 18.64
CA ASP A 170 11.47 -2.93 18.65
C ASP A 170 11.86 -3.52 17.29
N TYR A 171 13.15 -3.84 17.16
CA TYR A 171 13.72 -4.46 15.96
C TYR A 171 13.09 -5.82 15.64
N SER A 172 12.69 -6.58 16.65
CA SER A 172 12.16 -7.92 16.44
C SER A 172 10.78 -7.86 15.78
N SER A 173 9.89 -7.03 16.28
CA SER A 173 8.57 -6.82 15.68
C SER A 173 8.66 -6.23 14.28
N ALA A 174 9.57 -5.26 14.04
CA ALA A 174 9.78 -4.70 12.71
C ALA A 174 10.27 -5.76 11.70
N LEU A 175 11.25 -6.57 12.09
CA LEU A 175 11.78 -7.62 11.22
C LEU A 175 10.75 -8.72 10.93
N MET A 176 9.92 -9.07 11.92
CA MET A 176 8.84 -10.05 11.73
C MET A 176 7.71 -9.52 10.82
N ALA A 177 7.39 -8.25 10.92
CA ALA A 177 6.34 -7.63 10.09
C ALA A 177 6.80 -7.40 8.63
N LEU A 178 8.08 -7.10 8.41
CA LEU A 178 8.62 -6.66 7.12
C LEU A 178 8.29 -7.58 5.93
N PRO A 179 8.39 -8.91 6.02
CA PRO A 179 8.03 -9.79 4.90
C PRO A 179 6.55 -9.65 4.50
N PHE A 180 5.65 -9.64 5.45
CA PHE A 180 4.22 -9.50 5.18
C PHE A 180 3.87 -8.09 4.67
N MET A 181 4.40 -7.05 5.30
CA MET A 181 4.17 -5.67 4.90
C MET A 181 4.76 -5.36 3.51
N THR A 182 5.85 -6.02 3.12
CA THR A 182 6.42 -5.87 1.78
C THR A 182 5.70 -6.75 0.75
N LEU A 183 5.61 -8.07 1.00
CA LEU A 183 5.17 -9.02 -0.02
C LEU A 183 3.64 -9.14 -0.13
N CYS A 184 2.89 -8.86 0.94
CA CYS A 184 1.44 -8.86 0.87
C CYS A 184 0.88 -7.44 0.78
N VAL A 185 1.18 -6.55 1.73
CA VAL A 185 0.62 -5.20 1.77
C VAL A 185 1.20 -4.35 0.62
N GLY A 186 2.52 -4.24 0.53
CA GLY A 186 3.19 -3.45 -0.51
C GLY A 186 2.84 -3.91 -1.92
N ILE A 187 2.89 -5.22 -2.22
CA ILE A 187 2.53 -5.72 -3.56
C ILE A 187 1.06 -5.44 -3.88
N SER A 188 0.15 -5.67 -2.94
CA SER A 188 -1.28 -5.48 -3.18
C SER A 188 -1.64 -4.00 -3.36
N GLU A 189 -1.18 -3.14 -2.48
CA GLU A 189 -1.56 -1.72 -2.51
C GLU A 189 -0.82 -0.95 -3.60
N GLU A 190 0.50 -1.12 -3.73
CA GLU A 190 1.23 -0.48 -4.82
C GLU A 190 0.78 -1.01 -6.18
N GLY A 191 0.56 -2.32 -6.28
CA GLY A 191 0.04 -2.93 -7.49
C GLY A 191 -1.33 -2.40 -7.89
N PHE A 192 -2.24 -2.25 -6.92
CA PHE A 192 -3.58 -1.77 -7.19
C PHE A 192 -3.61 -0.27 -7.49
N PHE A 193 -3.09 0.57 -6.58
CA PHE A 193 -3.24 2.03 -6.71
C PHE A 193 -2.30 2.62 -7.76
N ARG A 194 -1.00 2.33 -7.71
CA ARG A 194 -0.03 2.89 -8.68
C ARG A 194 0.02 2.07 -9.94
N GLY A 195 0.10 0.75 -9.78
CA GLY A 195 0.15 -0.16 -10.92
C GLY A 195 -1.12 -0.11 -11.76
N TYR A 196 -2.26 -0.47 -11.21
CA TYR A 196 -3.51 -0.59 -11.96
C TYR A 196 -4.22 0.75 -12.14
N VAL A 197 -4.64 1.39 -11.05
CA VAL A 197 -5.46 2.62 -11.09
C VAL A 197 -4.74 3.75 -11.81
N GLN A 198 -3.55 4.13 -11.34
CA GLN A 198 -2.82 5.26 -11.92
C GLN A 198 -2.41 5.02 -13.38
N THR A 199 -2.01 3.79 -13.74
CA THR A 199 -1.65 3.46 -15.11
C THR A 199 -2.85 3.56 -16.06
N HIS A 200 -4.02 3.07 -15.64
CA HIS A 200 -5.21 3.11 -16.47
C HIS A 200 -5.81 4.51 -16.58
N LEU A 201 -5.82 5.28 -15.49
CA LEU A 201 -6.23 6.69 -15.51
C LEU A 201 -5.29 7.54 -16.39
N GLY A 202 -3.99 7.25 -16.38
CA GLY A 202 -3.00 7.96 -17.19
C GLY A 202 -3.18 7.84 -18.70
N LYS A 203 -4.14 7.01 -19.18
CA LYS A 203 -4.53 6.95 -20.60
C LYS A 203 -5.49 8.10 -21.00
N PHE A 204 -6.18 8.69 -20.02
CA PHE A 204 -7.23 9.69 -20.25
C PHE A 204 -6.94 11.01 -19.54
N PHE A 205 -6.15 10.97 -18.47
CA PHE A 205 -5.82 12.12 -17.63
C PHE A 205 -4.35 12.44 -17.69
N THR A 206 -4.00 13.68 -17.35
CA THR A 206 -2.60 14.07 -17.18
C THR A 206 -1.95 13.25 -16.06
N PRO A 207 -0.61 13.10 -16.06
CA PRO A 207 0.08 12.40 -14.97
C PRO A 207 -0.24 12.93 -13.57
N ALA A 208 -0.44 14.25 -13.44
CA ALA A 208 -0.79 14.89 -12.18
C ALA A 208 -2.22 14.52 -11.73
N GLN A 209 -3.19 14.55 -12.65
CA GLN A 209 -4.58 14.17 -12.36
C GLN A 209 -4.69 12.68 -12.01
N ALA A 210 -4.05 11.80 -12.78
CA ALA A 210 -4.03 10.37 -12.49
C ALA A 210 -3.39 10.08 -11.12
N ASN A 211 -2.31 10.79 -10.78
CA ASN A 211 -1.67 10.69 -9.47
C ASN A 211 -2.59 11.20 -8.34
N LEU A 212 -3.20 12.36 -8.51
CA LEU A 212 -4.11 12.93 -7.52
C LEU A 212 -5.31 11.99 -7.26
N THR A 213 -5.94 11.47 -8.32
CA THR A 213 -7.09 10.58 -8.20
C THR A 213 -6.73 9.29 -7.47
N GLN A 214 -5.61 8.63 -7.83
CA GLN A 214 -5.20 7.43 -7.11
C GLN A 214 -4.83 7.72 -5.65
N ALA A 215 -4.24 8.89 -5.34
CA ALA A 215 -3.91 9.28 -3.97
C ALA A 215 -5.15 9.50 -3.10
N ILE A 216 -6.21 10.10 -3.68
CA ILE A 216 -7.52 10.23 -3.01
C ILE A 216 -8.12 8.86 -2.71
N LEU A 217 -8.11 7.94 -3.68
CA LEU A 217 -8.60 6.59 -3.47
C LEU A 217 -7.76 5.83 -2.44
N PHE A 218 -6.44 6.01 -2.46
CA PHE A 218 -5.52 5.39 -1.50
C PHE A 218 -5.73 5.93 -0.08
N GLY A 219 -5.85 7.24 0.08
CA GLY A 219 -6.19 7.83 1.38
C GLY A 219 -7.54 7.31 1.88
N GLY A 220 -8.58 7.38 1.01
CA GLY A 220 -9.90 6.86 1.32
C GLY A 220 -9.93 5.38 1.68
N TRP A 221 -9.02 4.56 1.12
CA TRP A 221 -8.88 3.12 1.44
C TRP A 221 -8.63 2.86 2.93
N HIS A 222 -8.08 3.83 3.66
CA HIS A 222 -7.66 3.67 5.05
C HIS A 222 -8.73 4.02 6.09
N PHE A 223 -9.93 4.50 5.68
CA PHE A 223 -11.02 4.83 6.60
C PHE A 223 -11.44 3.63 7.49
N VAL A 224 -11.28 2.41 7.01
CA VAL A 224 -11.77 1.17 7.65
C VAL A 224 -11.18 0.90 9.04
N TRP A 225 -9.95 1.38 9.30
CA TRP A 225 -9.26 1.20 10.58
C TRP A 225 -9.95 1.88 11.78
N TYR A 226 -10.84 2.86 11.49
CA TYR A 226 -11.51 3.68 12.50
C TYR A 226 -13.02 3.52 12.47
N LEU A 227 -13.53 2.44 11.87
CA LEU A 227 -14.96 2.13 11.86
C LEU A 227 -15.42 1.56 13.20
N TRP A 228 -14.54 0.83 13.91
CA TRP A 228 -14.89 0.23 15.17
C TRP A 228 -13.68 0.11 16.11
N PRO A 229 -13.70 0.75 17.33
CA PRO A 229 -14.69 1.79 17.70
C PRO A 229 -14.58 3.00 16.79
N PHE A 230 -15.70 3.64 16.49
CA PHE A 230 -15.73 4.77 15.56
C PHE A 230 -14.93 5.96 16.11
N ASN A 231 -13.97 6.45 15.35
CA ASN A 231 -13.13 7.59 15.70
C ASN A 231 -12.89 8.49 14.47
N LEU A 232 -13.72 9.54 14.35
CA LEU A 232 -13.65 10.45 13.20
C LEU A 232 -12.31 11.22 13.14
N SER A 233 -11.75 11.62 14.28
CA SER A 233 -10.48 12.36 14.33
C SER A 233 -9.33 11.48 13.85
N GLY A 234 -9.20 10.27 14.41
CA GLY A 234 -8.20 9.30 13.98
C GLY A 234 -8.37 8.91 12.51
N MET A 235 -9.62 8.70 12.06
CA MET A 235 -9.94 8.44 10.65
C MET A 235 -9.44 9.56 9.74
N SER A 236 -9.78 10.81 10.07
CA SER A 236 -9.37 11.97 9.26
C SER A 236 -7.85 12.10 9.21
N TYR A 237 -7.18 11.97 10.36
CA TYR A 237 -5.72 11.98 10.43
C TYR A 237 -5.11 10.91 9.53
N HIS A 238 -5.57 9.67 9.64
CA HIS A 238 -5.01 8.55 8.90
C HIS A 238 -5.27 8.67 7.39
N VAL A 239 -6.48 9.06 6.98
CA VAL A 239 -6.84 9.30 5.57
C VAL A 239 -5.98 10.41 4.95
N ILE A 240 -5.74 11.51 5.69
CA ILE A 240 -4.93 12.62 5.20
C ILE A 240 -3.45 12.23 5.08
N THR A 241 -2.88 11.56 6.09
CA THR A 241 -1.47 11.13 6.04
C THR A 241 -1.23 10.13 4.93
N THR A 242 -2.11 9.14 4.78
CA THR A 242 -2.00 8.13 3.72
C THR A 242 -2.26 8.73 2.33
N PHE A 243 -3.11 9.75 2.21
CA PHE A 243 -3.23 10.52 0.97
C PHE A 243 -1.89 11.16 0.57
N PHE A 244 -1.17 11.81 1.49
CA PHE A 244 0.15 12.40 1.19
C PHE A 244 1.17 11.32 0.77
N ILE A 245 1.23 10.20 1.49
CA ILE A 245 2.06 9.05 1.10
C ILE A 245 1.66 8.56 -0.30
N GLY A 246 0.36 8.44 -0.53
CA GLY A 246 -0.21 8.07 -1.83
C GLY A 246 0.24 8.97 -2.96
N PHE A 247 0.24 10.27 -2.72
CA PHE A 247 0.65 11.28 -3.69
C PHE A 247 2.15 11.21 -3.99
N MET A 248 3.00 11.06 -2.98
CA MET A 248 4.46 10.94 -3.13
C MET A 248 4.83 9.66 -3.92
N PHE A 249 4.24 8.54 -3.54
CA PHE A 249 4.46 7.25 -4.21
C PHE A 249 3.99 7.30 -5.67
N GLY A 250 2.82 7.89 -5.92
CA GLY A 250 2.31 8.05 -7.27
C GLY A 250 3.16 8.98 -8.14
N TYR A 251 3.76 10.03 -7.57
CA TYR A 251 4.72 10.86 -8.29
C TYR A 251 5.99 10.07 -8.66
N PHE A 252 6.54 9.29 -7.74
CA PHE A 252 7.67 8.39 -8.01
C PHE A 252 7.33 7.41 -9.13
N TYR A 253 6.16 6.76 -9.04
CA TYR A 253 5.71 5.82 -10.06
C TYR A 253 5.52 6.47 -11.42
N SER A 254 5.02 7.71 -11.48
CA SER A 254 4.84 8.44 -12.73
C SER A 254 6.15 8.63 -13.51
N LYS A 255 7.29 8.67 -12.81
CA LYS A 255 8.63 8.85 -13.38
C LYS A 255 9.36 7.55 -13.69
N THR A 256 9.15 6.52 -12.89
CA THR A 256 9.91 5.27 -12.99
C THR A 256 9.17 4.14 -13.68
N ARG A 257 7.85 4.13 -13.59
CA ARG A 257 6.99 3.01 -14.05
C ARG A 257 7.43 1.66 -13.47
N ASN A 258 8.06 1.66 -12.29
CA ASN A 258 8.54 0.49 -11.59
C ASN A 258 8.00 0.47 -10.16
N LEU A 259 7.30 -0.62 -9.79
CA LEU A 259 6.70 -0.79 -8.47
C LEU A 259 7.67 -1.32 -7.42
N VAL A 260 8.74 -2.01 -7.82
CA VAL A 260 9.65 -2.68 -6.87
C VAL A 260 10.21 -1.72 -5.81
N PRO A 261 10.69 -0.51 -6.14
CA PRO A 261 11.12 0.45 -5.13
C PRO A 261 10.02 0.81 -4.14
N LEU A 262 8.80 1.01 -4.63
CA LEU A 262 7.67 1.44 -3.81
C LEU A 262 7.15 0.31 -2.93
N ILE A 263 7.12 -0.92 -3.42
CA ILE A 263 6.76 -2.12 -2.65
C ILE A 263 7.67 -2.25 -1.43
N LEU A 264 8.98 -2.09 -1.61
CA LEU A 264 9.93 -2.13 -0.49
C LEU A 264 9.79 -0.93 0.44
N ALA A 265 9.67 0.28 -0.12
CA ALA A 265 9.50 1.50 0.69
C ALA A 265 8.21 1.45 1.53
N HIS A 266 7.12 0.90 0.98
CA HIS A 266 5.86 0.68 1.67
C HIS A 266 6.02 -0.30 2.84
N GLY A 267 6.60 -1.47 2.57
CA GLY A 267 6.83 -2.46 3.62
C GLY A 267 7.72 -1.94 4.74
N LEU A 268 8.76 -1.16 4.42
CA LEU A 268 9.60 -0.50 5.40
C LEU A 268 8.83 0.57 6.19
N TRP A 269 7.97 1.36 5.53
CA TRP A 269 7.15 2.37 6.19
C TRP A 269 6.18 1.74 7.19
N ASP A 270 5.50 0.66 6.82
CA ASP A 270 4.53 0.00 7.69
C ASP A 270 5.17 -0.82 8.82
N SER A 271 6.44 -1.21 8.66
CA SER A 271 7.13 -2.02 9.67
C SER A 271 7.96 -1.19 10.65
N VAL A 272 8.60 -0.12 10.19
CA VAL A 272 9.59 0.64 10.98
C VAL A 272 8.97 1.84 11.72
N PRO A 273 8.28 2.79 11.07
CA PRO A 273 7.77 3.98 11.75
C PRO A 273 6.77 3.71 12.89
N PRO A 274 5.82 2.76 12.76
CA PRO A 274 4.92 2.45 13.88
C PRO A 274 5.65 2.06 15.15
N SER A 275 6.78 1.37 15.01
CA SER A 275 7.61 0.94 16.16
C SER A 275 8.37 2.07 16.82
N ILE A 276 8.54 3.22 16.15
CA ILE A 276 9.31 4.38 16.67
C ILE A 276 8.40 5.44 17.27
N ILE A 277 7.17 5.60 16.74
CA ILE A 277 6.31 6.76 17.01
C ILE A 277 5.41 6.57 18.25
N GLU A 278 5.19 5.33 18.70
CA GLU A 278 4.19 5.04 19.72
C GLU A 278 4.63 5.33 21.17
N ASN A 279 4.92 6.60 21.50
CA ASN A 279 4.82 7.01 22.88
C ASN A 279 3.42 7.58 23.16
N GLN A 280 2.53 6.72 23.64
CA GLN A 280 1.14 7.06 23.94
C GLN A 280 1.01 8.26 24.90
N ALA A 281 1.87 8.38 25.88
CA ALA A 281 1.84 9.48 26.84
C ALA A 281 2.13 10.83 26.16
N THR A 282 3.13 10.90 25.28
CA THR A 282 3.45 12.13 24.53
C THR A 282 2.35 12.48 23.53
N ILE A 283 1.77 11.48 22.87
CA ILE A 283 0.65 11.68 21.92
C ILE A 283 -0.59 12.20 22.68
N GLN A 284 -0.94 11.60 23.81
CA GLN A 284 -2.07 12.03 24.64
C GLN A 284 -1.87 13.44 25.17
N TYR A 285 -0.66 13.75 25.65
CA TYR A 285 -0.33 15.11 26.10
C TYR A 285 -0.43 16.11 24.96
N PHE A 286 0.14 15.80 23.78
CA PHE A 286 0.06 16.65 22.60
C PHE A 286 -1.39 16.86 22.11
N ALA A 287 -2.26 15.87 22.28
CA ALA A 287 -3.69 15.99 21.95
C ALA A 287 -4.44 17.06 22.78
N THR A 288 -3.86 17.52 23.90
CA THR A 288 -4.42 18.63 24.69
C THR A 288 -4.07 20.02 24.15
N PHE A 289 -3.16 20.10 23.17
CA PHE A 289 -2.70 21.35 22.57
C PHE A 289 -3.74 21.93 21.60
N PRO A 290 -3.64 23.23 21.28
CA PRO A 290 -4.52 23.86 20.28
C PRO A 290 -4.52 23.11 18.95
N VAL A 291 -5.68 22.96 18.33
CA VAL A 291 -5.87 22.25 17.07
C VAL A 291 -4.91 22.73 15.97
N ALA A 292 -4.60 24.04 15.96
CA ALA A 292 -3.63 24.61 15.00
C ALA A 292 -2.25 23.97 15.11
N ASN A 293 -1.76 23.69 16.33
CA ASN A 293 -0.48 23.02 16.55
C ASN A 293 -0.53 21.57 16.09
N GLN A 294 -1.65 20.87 16.36
CA GLN A 294 -1.85 19.50 15.91
C GLN A 294 -1.86 19.42 14.37
N VAL A 295 -2.57 20.34 13.70
CA VAL A 295 -2.61 20.45 12.24
C VAL A 295 -1.20 20.76 11.68
N LEU A 296 -0.45 21.64 12.33
CA LEU A 296 0.91 21.97 11.88
C LEU A 296 1.85 20.75 11.96
N VAL A 297 1.80 19.99 13.08
CA VAL A 297 2.60 18.76 13.26
C VAL A 297 2.20 17.66 12.27
N LEU A 298 0.95 17.66 11.81
CA LEU A 298 0.49 16.74 10.77
C LEU A 298 0.96 17.17 9.38
N ILE A 299 0.70 18.42 8.99
CA ILE A 299 0.84 18.84 7.59
C ILE A 299 2.30 19.13 7.23
N LEU A 300 3.05 19.84 8.08
CA LEU A 300 4.37 20.34 7.72
C LEU A 300 5.40 19.22 7.48
N PRO A 301 5.49 18.14 8.30
CA PRO A 301 6.38 17.02 8.04
C PRO A 301 6.11 16.34 6.70
N PHE A 302 4.83 16.09 6.38
CA PHE A 302 4.47 15.44 5.12
C PHE A 302 4.64 16.35 3.92
N ALA A 303 4.39 17.66 4.04
CA ALA A 303 4.64 18.64 2.98
C ALA A 303 6.14 18.72 2.64
N LEU A 304 7.00 18.75 3.67
CA LEU A 304 8.45 18.77 3.46
C LEU A 304 8.96 17.43 2.92
N ALA A 305 8.43 16.30 3.41
CA ALA A 305 8.74 14.99 2.87
C ALA A 305 8.29 14.87 1.40
N ALA A 306 7.14 15.44 1.03
CA ALA A 306 6.69 15.47 -0.37
C ALA A 306 7.65 16.28 -1.26
N LEU A 307 8.13 17.42 -0.79
CA LEU A 307 9.11 18.22 -1.53
C LEU A 307 10.44 17.46 -1.70
N THR A 308 10.98 16.90 -0.63
CA THR A 308 12.28 16.21 -0.65
C THR A 308 12.23 14.92 -1.47
N THR A 309 11.17 14.11 -1.35
CA THR A 309 10.97 12.93 -2.19
C THR A 309 10.72 13.28 -3.65
N ALA A 310 10.06 14.42 -3.94
CA ALA A 310 9.90 14.90 -5.32
C ALA A 310 11.24 15.33 -5.95
N ILE A 311 12.10 16.02 -5.19
CA ILE A 311 13.44 16.38 -5.63
C ILE A 311 14.27 15.11 -5.90
N PHE A 312 14.27 14.16 -4.95
CA PHE A 312 14.93 12.86 -5.12
C PHE A 312 14.43 12.14 -6.37
N THR A 313 13.12 12.08 -6.56
CA THR A 313 12.52 11.43 -7.74
C THR A 313 12.93 12.11 -9.03
N LYS A 314 12.90 13.44 -9.09
CA LYS A 314 13.21 14.20 -10.31
C LYS A 314 14.67 14.05 -10.75
N TYR A 315 15.59 14.05 -9.80
CA TYR A 315 17.02 14.09 -10.09
C TYR A 315 17.74 12.75 -9.86
N GLY A 316 17.28 11.96 -8.90
CA GLY A 316 17.90 10.69 -8.53
C GLY A 316 17.52 9.53 -9.44
N THR A 317 16.27 9.50 -9.96
CA THR A 317 15.75 8.32 -10.68
C THR A 317 15.94 8.34 -12.20
N ARG A 318 16.69 9.28 -12.74
CA ARG A 318 16.91 9.41 -14.20
C ARG A 318 17.56 8.19 -14.88
N ARG A 319 17.97 7.18 -14.11
CA ARG A 319 18.73 6.00 -14.58
C ARG A 319 18.09 4.66 -14.19
N ILE A 320 16.81 4.66 -13.82
CA ILE A 320 16.08 3.40 -13.52
C ILE A 320 15.36 2.89 -14.78
#